data_857818b75ccbac25eef455f2f39d5398
#
_entry.id   857818b75ccbac25eef455f2f39d5398
#
_cell.length_a   1.000
_cell.length_b   1.000
_cell.length_c   1.000
_cell.angle_alpha   90.00
_cell.angle_beta   90.00
_cell.angle_gamma   90.00
#
_symmetry.space_group_name_H-M   'P 1'
#
loop_
_entity.id
_entity.type
_entity.pdbx_description
1 polymer ?
#
loop_
_entity_poly.entity_id
_entity_poly.type
_entity_poly.pdbx_seq_one_letter_code
_entity_poly.pdbx_strand_id
1 'polypeptide(L)'
;RDFICVDDVIDIVLNNDKPSGIYDLGTSKPTSFQEVGELVAEKYNGTIEYIPFPKHLEGKYQEYTCAKKEWDYKFTTVKEYLQL
;
A
#
# COMPACT_ATOMS: atom_id res chain seq x y z
N ARG A 1 -0.19 6.43 -0.78
CA ARG A 1 -0.99 5.47 -0.02
C ARG A 1 -0.11 4.47 0.71
N ASP A 2 -0.62 3.97 1.81
CA ASP A 2 0.02 2.86 2.53
C ASP A 2 -0.50 1.54 1.94
N PHE A 3 0.16 1.08 0.88
CA PHE A 3 -0.20 -0.17 0.22
C PHE A 3 0.23 -1.36 1.08
N ILE A 4 -0.65 -2.32 1.28
CA ILE A 4 -0.37 -3.52 2.05
C ILE A 4 -0.74 -4.77 1.25
N CYS A 5 0.10 -5.79 1.33
CA CYS A 5 -0.18 -7.08 0.70
C CYS A 5 -1.29 -7.81 1.47
N VAL A 6 -2.29 -8.32 0.77
CA VAL A 6 -3.41 -9.02 1.41
C VAL A 6 -2.95 -10.28 2.17
N ASP A 7 -1.91 -10.94 1.69
CA ASP A 7 -1.37 -12.13 2.37
C ASP A 7 -0.75 -11.77 3.72
N ASP A 8 -0.12 -10.58 3.82
CA ASP A 8 0.40 -10.06 5.09
C ASP A 8 -0.74 -9.78 6.07
N VAL A 9 -1.84 -9.22 5.58
CA VAL A 9 -3.04 -8.97 6.41
C VAL A 9 -3.55 -10.28 6.99
N ILE A 10 -3.68 -11.30 6.17
CA ILE A 10 -4.16 -12.61 6.60
C ILE A 10 -3.23 -13.22 7.65
N ASP A 11 -1.92 -13.17 7.40
CA ASP A 11 -0.92 -13.71 8.31
C ASP A 11 -0.99 -13.02 9.68
N ILE A 12 -1.05 -11.70 9.70
CA ILE A 12 -1.12 -10.93 10.94
C ILE A 12 -2.41 -11.24 11.70
N VAL A 13 -3.55 -11.27 11.01
CA VAL A 13 -4.85 -11.52 11.65
C VAL A 13 -4.89 -12.91 12.29
N LEU A 14 -4.34 -13.91 11.63
CA LEU A 14 -4.39 -15.29 12.13
C LEU A 14 -3.34 -15.62 13.18
N ASN A 15 -2.21 -14.93 13.21
CA ASN A 15 -1.04 -15.31 13.99
C ASN A 15 -0.58 -14.28 15.02
N ASN A 16 -1.30 -13.18 15.21
CA ASN A 16 -0.91 -12.18 16.21
C ASN A 16 -1.24 -12.65 17.62
N ASP A 17 -0.50 -12.10 18.59
CA ASP A 17 -0.68 -12.37 20.03
C ASP A 17 -1.00 -11.10 20.82
N LYS A 18 -1.44 -10.03 20.13
CA LYS A 18 -1.77 -8.78 20.79
C LYS A 18 -3.01 -8.93 21.69
N PRO A 19 -3.06 -8.21 22.80
CA PRO A 19 -4.27 -8.18 23.63
C PRO A 19 -5.44 -7.55 22.88
N SER A 20 -6.66 -7.80 23.33
CA SER A 20 -7.86 -7.22 22.72
C SER A 20 -7.76 -5.70 22.64
N GLY A 21 -8.18 -5.14 21.52
CA GLY A 21 -8.11 -3.70 21.26
C GLY A 21 -8.33 -3.37 19.80
N ILE A 22 -8.15 -2.10 19.47
CA ILE A 22 -8.24 -1.60 18.11
C ILE A 22 -6.84 -1.22 17.66
N TYR A 23 -6.39 -1.75 16.52
CA TYR A 23 -5.06 -1.52 16.01
C TYR A 23 -5.12 -1.11 14.53
N ASP A 24 -4.30 -0.12 14.16
CA ASP A 24 -4.09 0.17 12.75
C ASP A 24 -3.34 -1.00 12.11
N LEU A 25 -3.77 -1.40 10.91
CA LEU A 25 -3.09 -2.44 10.15
C LEU A 25 -2.64 -1.85 8.81
N GLY A 26 -1.36 -1.54 8.73
CA GLY A 26 -0.70 -1.02 7.56
C GLY A 26 0.79 -1.18 7.70
N THR A 27 1.54 -0.83 6.65
CA THR A 27 2.99 -1.01 6.62
C THR A 27 3.74 0.11 7.32
N SER A 28 3.11 1.27 7.50
CA SER A 28 3.72 2.52 7.98
C SER A 28 4.79 3.09 7.03
N LYS A 29 4.85 2.59 5.80
CA LYS A 29 5.77 3.04 4.75
C LYS A 29 4.98 3.33 3.48
N PRO A 30 4.41 4.53 3.36
CA PRO A 30 3.56 4.84 2.19
C PRO A 30 4.38 4.87 0.90
N THR A 31 3.72 4.50 -0.19
CA THR A 31 4.27 4.49 -1.54
C THR A 31 3.38 5.33 -2.43
N SER A 32 3.97 6.14 -3.33
CA SER A 32 3.19 6.96 -4.25
C SER A 32 2.56 6.11 -5.36
N PHE A 33 1.44 6.59 -5.92
CA PHE A 33 0.84 5.95 -7.09
C PHE A 33 1.79 5.98 -8.29
N GLN A 34 2.59 7.04 -8.43
CA GLN A 34 3.59 7.11 -9.50
C GLN A 34 4.61 6.00 -9.38
N GLU A 35 5.14 5.75 -8.20
CA GLU A 35 6.10 4.67 -7.98
C GLU A 35 5.48 3.30 -8.28
N VAL A 36 4.24 3.05 -7.84
CA VAL A 36 3.53 1.81 -8.16
C VAL A 36 3.35 1.67 -9.67
N GLY A 37 2.95 2.74 -10.36
CA GLY A 37 2.80 2.75 -11.81
C GLY A 37 4.10 2.43 -12.53
N GLU A 38 5.20 3.02 -12.09
CA GLU A 38 6.53 2.75 -12.66
C GLU A 38 6.95 1.28 -12.48
N LEU A 39 6.70 0.71 -11.32
CA LEU A 39 7.02 -0.70 -11.05
C LEU A 39 6.19 -1.65 -11.91
N VAL A 40 4.89 -1.36 -12.08
CA VAL A 40 4.01 -2.16 -12.94
C VAL A 40 4.44 -2.06 -14.40
N ALA A 41 4.76 -0.85 -14.87
CA ALA A 41 5.24 -0.63 -16.24
C ALA A 41 6.54 -1.39 -16.50
N GLU A 42 7.46 -1.40 -15.53
CA GLU A 42 8.71 -2.15 -15.63
C GLU A 42 8.45 -3.66 -15.74
N LYS A 43 7.56 -4.20 -14.90
CA LYS A 43 7.28 -5.64 -14.91
C LYS A 43 6.64 -6.12 -16.21
N TYR A 44 5.73 -5.32 -16.78
CA TYR A 44 4.92 -5.74 -17.94
C TYR A 44 5.32 -5.04 -19.23
N ASN A 45 6.46 -4.33 -19.25
CA ASN A 45 6.93 -3.55 -20.41
C ASN A 45 5.87 -2.56 -20.92
N GLY A 46 5.14 -1.96 -19.99
CA GLY A 46 4.11 -0.98 -20.29
C GLY A 46 4.64 0.44 -20.35
N THR A 47 3.75 1.35 -20.67
CA THR A 47 4.03 2.79 -20.64
C THR A 47 3.07 3.47 -19.69
N ILE A 48 3.51 4.62 -19.14
CA ILE A 48 2.68 5.41 -18.23
C ILE A 48 2.10 6.59 -19.00
N GLU A 49 0.79 6.76 -18.92
CA GLU A 49 0.09 7.91 -19.46
C GLU A 49 -0.48 8.72 -18.30
N TYR A 50 -0.18 10.01 -18.27
CA TYR A 50 -0.68 10.92 -17.25
C TYR A 50 -1.93 11.63 -17.76
N ILE A 51 -2.99 11.58 -16.98
CA ILE A 51 -4.25 12.26 -17.29
C ILE A 51 -4.51 13.35 -16.24
N PRO A 52 -5.30 14.39 -16.56
CA PRO A 52 -5.71 15.38 -15.57
C PRO A 52 -6.52 14.72 -14.45
N PHE A 53 -6.36 15.22 -13.22
CA PHE A 53 -7.14 14.74 -12.09
C PHE A 53 -8.63 14.99 -12.34
N PRO A 54 -9.51 13.98 -12.15
CA PRO A 54 -10.94 14.16 -12.39
C PRO A 54 -11.55 15.24 -11.49
N LYS A 55 -12.24 16.22 -12.10
CA LYS A 55 -12.82 17.35 -11.36
C LYS A 55 -13.81 16.92 -10.28
N HIS A 56 -14.57 15.85 -10.53
CA HIS A 56 -15.56 15.36 -9.56
C HIS A 56 -14.94 14.78 -8.30
N LEU A 57 -13.64 14.50 -8.31
CA LEU A 57 -12.90 13.99 -7.15
C LEU A 57 -12.13 15.10 -6.40
N GLU A 58 -12.07 16.32 -6.95
CA GLU A 58 -11.39 17.43 -6.28
C GLU A 58 -12.01 17.69 -4.91
N GLY A 59 -11.16 17.82 -3.89
CA GLY A 59 -11.59 18.03 -2.51
C GLY A 59 -12.21 16.81 -1.82
N LYS A 60 -12.38 15.70 -2.56
CA LYS A 60 -12.97 14.45 -2.03
C LYS A 60 -11.96 13.31 -1.99
N TYR A 61 -10.74 13.56 -2.43
CA TYR A 61 -9.72 12.53 -2.53
C TYR A 61 -8.69 12.68 -1.42
N GLN A 62 -8.38 11.59 -0.75
CA GLN A 62 -7.33 11.55 0.26
C GLN A 62 -6.00 11.22 -0.41
N GLU A 63 -5.10 12.20 -0.50
CA GLU A 63 -3.83 12.05 -1.21
C GLU A 63 -2.83 11.19 -0.46
N TYR A 64 -2.89 11.19 0.88
CA TYR A 64 -1.90 10.54 1.71
C TYR A 64 -2.56 9.68 2.78
N THR A 65 -2.11 8.45 2.90
CA THR A 65 -2.47 7.57 4.01
C THR A 65 -1.23 6.86 4.51
N CYS A 66 -1.09 6.80 5.81
CA CYS A 66 -0.01 6.07 6.46
C CYS A 66 -0.53 5.53 7.79
N ALA A 67 -0.48 4.23 7.97
CA ALA A 67 -0.90 3.61 9.22
C ALA A 67 0.11 3.93 10.33
N LYS A 68 -0.38 4.02 11.56
CA LYS A 68 0.48 4.08 12.73
C LYS A 68 1.22 2.74 12.86
N LYS A 69 2.53 2.79 13.15
CA LYS A 69 3.31 1.57 13.30
C LYS A 69 2.92 0.84 14.59
N GLU A 70 2.22 -0.27 14.47
CA GLU A 70 1.75 -1.08 15.60
C GLU A 70 2.21 -2.54 15.52
N TRP A 71 2.89 -2.92 14.43
CA TRP A 71 3.30 -4.30 14.17
C TRP A 71 4.78 -4.40 13.92
N ASP A 72 5.45 -5.30 14.64
CA ASP A 72 6.82 -5.70 14.35
C ASP A 72 6.77 -6.84 13.33
N TYR A 73 6.63 -6.47 12.06
CA TYR A 73 6.39 -7.40 10.96
C TYR A 73 7.13 -6.91 9.72
N LYS A 74 7.74 -7.83 8.99
CA LYS A 74 8.38 -7.51 7.73
C LYS A 74 7.36 -7.59 6.60
N PHE A 75 6.77 -6.45 6.28
CA PHE A 75 5.76 -6.37 5.24
C PHE A 75 6.35 -6.57 3.84
N THR A 76 5.58 -7.24 2.98
CA THR A 76 5.89 -7.38 1.57
C THR A 76 5.71 -6.04 0.89
N THR A 77 6.75 -5.56 0.19
CA THR A 77 6.66 -4.31 -0.57
C THR A 77 5.93 -4.55 -1.89
N VAL A 78 5.46 -3.47 -2.54
CA VAL A 78 4.88 -3.56 -3.88
C VAL A 78 5.89 -4.17 -4.84
N LYS A 79 7.16 -3.76 -4.76
CA LYS A 79 8.22 -4.30 -5.60
C LYS A 79 8.40 -5.80 -5.41
N GLU A 80 8.42 -6.27 -4.16
CA GLU A 80 8.54 -7.70 -3.84
C GLU A 80 7.32 -8.49 -4.34
N TYR A 81 6.12 -7.93 -4.15
CA TYR A 81 4.89 -8.56 -4.64
C TYR A 81 4.89 -8.73 -6.16
N LEU A 82 5.40 -7.75 -6.89
CA LEU A 82 5.54 -7.81 -8.34
C LEU A 82 6.71 -8.68 -8.80
N GLN A 83 7.55 -9.14 -7.89
CA GLN A 83 8.72 -9.98 -8.17
C GLN A 83 9.78 -9.30 -9.06
N LEU A 84 10.02 -8.04 -8.76
CA LEU A 84 11.05 -7.27 -9.47
C LEU A 84 12.42 -7.34 -8.78
#